data_230bee0341bb7796ca899a5d8c266407
#
_entry.id   230bee0341bb7796ca899a5d8c266407
#
_cell.length_a   1.000
_cell.length_b   1.000
_cell.length_c   1.000
_cell.angle_alpha   90.00
_cell.angle_beta   90.00
_cell.angle_gamma   90.00
#
_symmetry.space_group_name_H-M   'P 1'
#
loop_
_entity.id
_entity.type
_entity.pdbx_description
1 polymer ?
#
loop_
_entity_poly.entity_id
_entity_poly.type
_entity_poly.pdbx_seq_one_letter_code
_entity_poly.pdbx_strand_id
1 'polypeptide(L)'
;MDASLPALTEMPTPQYIMTAEARRIATYVWGDDDAPTVMCVHGFASSCRDNWVNTGWVRDLTRAGYRVLGVDQLGHGASDKPRDPAEYSMEALVHDLETVLDNYLLDSVTYAGYSLGARVGWQLAVQMPHRVERAVLGGIPDGRPLARLQIEQVRAYAEHGTPIEDRVTQNYVTLAERVAGNELLAIVALAEGMRIGDADPDVTHPPVQPILFATGSDDAILEQSRQLAAATPDGTFLELPGRHHFNAPGSRVFRQGALEFFGQRA
;
A
#
# COMPACT_ATOMS: atom_id res chain seq x y z
N MET A 1 -22.07 11.51 26.14
CA MET A 1 -22.01 10.09 25.80
C MET A 1 -20.58 9.83 25.39
N ASP A 2 -19.85 9.17 26.27
CA ASP A 2 -18.41 8.91 26.09
C ASP A 2 -18.28 7.78 25.06
N ALA A 3 -18.09 8.13 23.80
CA ALA A 3 -17.73 7.16 22.78
C ALA A 3 -16.28 6.79 23.05
N SER A 4 -16.06 5.70 23.80
CA SER A 4 -14.73 5.13 23.98
C SER A 4 -14.12 4.91 22.59
N LEU A 5 -13.02 5.59 22.30
CA LEU A 5 -12.24 5.35 21.10
C LEU A 5 -11.97 3.84 20.98
N PRO A 6 -12.22 3.21 19.83
CA PRO A 6 -11.93 1.79 19.66
C PRO A 6 -10.48 1.52 20.03
N ALA A 7 -10.23 0.38 20.66
CA ALA A 7 -8.86 0.00 21.02
C ALA A 7 -8.01 0.06 19.75
N LEU A 8 -6.87 0.76 19.79
CA LEU A 8 -5.98 1.04 18.63
C LEU A 8 -5.44 -0.22 17.90
N THR A 9 -5.91 -1.39 18.30
CA THR A 9 -5.62 -2.71 17.72
C THR A 9 -6.84 -3.36 17.07
N GLU A 10 -8.02 -2.71 17.16
CA GLU A 10 -9.25 -3.21 16.55
C GLU A 10 -9.54 -2.50 15.23
N MET A 11 -10.10 -3.25 14.28
CA MET A 11 -10.59 -2.67 13.03
C MET A 11 -11.92 -1.98 13.30
N PRO A 12 -12.09 -0.71 12.91
CA PRO A 12 -13.40 -0.10 12.84
C PRO A 12 -14.28 -0.82 11.82
N THR A 13 -15.58 -0.60 11.87
CA THR A 13 -16.47 -0.97 10.77
C THR A 13 -16.02 -0.24 9.49
N PRO A 14 -15.82 -0.95 8.36
CA PRO A 14 -15.42 -0.32 7.13
C PRO A 14 -16.46 0.69 6.65
N GLN A 15 -15.98 1.84 6.19
CA GLN A 15 -16.77 2.76 5.39
C GLN A 15 -16.49 2.46 3.92
N TYR A 16 -17.53 2.39 3.11
CA TYR A 16 -17.41 2.06 1.69
C TYR A 16 -17.54 3.32 0.85
N ILE A 17 -16.49 3.62 0.10
CA ILE A 17 -16.48 4.68 -0.89
C ILE A 17 -16.82 4.06 -2.25
N MET A 18 -17.82 4.64 -2.93
CA MET A 18 -18.23 4.18 -4.25
C MET A 18 -17.43 4.93 -5.32
N THR A 19 -16.74 4.20 -6.18
CA THR A 19 -16.03 4.78 -7.32
C THR A 19 -17.00 5.08 -8.49
N ALA A 20 -16.52 5.81 -9.49
CA ALA A 20 -17.29 6.11 -10.69
C ALA A 20 -17.70 4.86 -11.47
N GLU A 21 -16.92 3.80 -11.40
CA GLU A 21 -17.19 2.49 -12.00
C GLU A 21 -18.11 1.61 -11.13
N ALA A 22 -18.75 2.20 -10.11
CA ALA A 22 -19.65 1.52 -9.17
C ALA A 22 -18.96 0.39 -8.35
N ARG A 23 -17.67 0.53 -8.05
CA ARG A 23 -16.91 -0.37 -7.18
C ARG A 23 -16.80 0.21 -5.78
N ARG A 24 -16.83 -0.65 -4.77
CA ARG A 24 -16.70 -0.24 -3.36
C ARG A 24 -15.26 -0.39 -2.90
N ILE A 25 -14.71 0.69 -2.41
CA ILE A 25 -13.42 0.73 -1.73
C ILE A 25 -13.66 0.82 -0.22
N ALA A 26 -13.17 -0.15 0.54
CA ALA A 26 -13.28 -0.16 1.99
C ALA A 26 -12.20 0.70 2.63
N THR A 27 -12.63 1.58 3.52
CA THR A 27 -11.76 2.49 4.25
C THR A 27 -12.01 2.39 5.75
N TYR A 28 -10.99 2.74 6.53
CA TYR A 28 -11.00 2.66 7.98
C TYR A 28 -10.35 3.90 8.58
N VAL A 29 -10.95 4.47 9.62
CA VAL A 29 -10.44 5.69 10.24
C VAL A 29 -10.14 5.47 11.71
N TRP A 30 -8.99 5.97 12.16
CA TRP A 30 -8.58 6.04 13.56
C TRP A 30 -8.02 7.43 13.87
N GLY A 31 -8.14 7.84 15.12
CA GLY A 31 -7.64 9.14 15.58
C GLY A 31 -8.69 10.23 15.57
N ASP A 32 -8.25 11.45 15.83
CA ASP A 32 -9.10 12.64 15.88
C ASP A 32 -9.41 13.15 14.46
N ASP A 33 -10.65 13.55 14.21
CA ASP A 33 -11.07 14.03 12.90
C ASP A 33 -10.38 15.33 12.47
N ASP A 34 -9.95 16.16 13.42
CA ASP A 34 -9.25 17.42 13.18
C ASP A 34 -7.72 17.26 13.07
N ALA A 35 -7.19 16.04 13.29
CA ALA A 35 -5.76 15.78 13.23
C ALA A 35 -5.24 15.66 11.79
N PRO A 36 -3.95 15.98 11.53
CA PRO A 36 -3.32 15.74 10.23
C PRO A 36 -3.49 14.28 9.81
N THR A 37 -3.92 14.07 8.56
CA THR A 37 -4.25 12.73 8.08
C THR A 37 -3.05 12.04 7.43
N VAL A 38 -2.78 10.79 7.85
CA VAL A 38 -1.91 9.85 7.15
C VAL A 38 -2.76 8.83 6.43
N MET A 39 -2.72 8.82 5.08
CA MET A 39 -3.32 7.76 4.27
C MET A 39 -2.37 6.56 4.22
N CYS A 40 -2.88 5.39 4.60
CA CYS A 40 -2.11 4.14 4.68
C CYS A 40 -2.59 3.13 3.64
N VAL A 41 -1.74 2.78 2.66
CA VAL A 41 -2.05 1.88 1.54
C VAL A 41 -1.14 0.66 1.54
N HIS A 42 -1.73 -0.53 1.66
CA HIS A 42 -1.03 -1.80 1.87
C HIS A 42 -0.41 -2.39 0.60
N GLY A 43 0.39 -3.44 0.74
CA GLY A 43 1.00 -4.20 -0.34
C GLY A 43 0.07 -5.23 -0.99
N PHE A 44 0.51 -5.77 -2.13
CA PHE A 44 -0.17 -6.84 -2.85
C PHE A 44 -0.43 -8.06 -1.96
N ALA A 45 -1.58 -8.69 -2.13
CA ALA A 45 -2.05 -9.86 -1.39
C ALA A 45 -2.22 -9.65 0.12
N SER A 46 -2.11 -8.41 0.62
CA SER A 46 -2.27 -8.01 2.02
C SER A 46 -3.62 -7.30 2.27
N SER A 47 -3.72 -6.57 3.37
CA SER A 47 -4.86 -5.72 3.73
C SER A 47 -4.42 -4.56 4.63
N CYS A 48 -5.31 -3.61 4.85
CA CYS A 48 -5.11 -2.54 5.83
C CYS A 48 -4.82 -3.13 7.22
N ARG A 49 -5.57 -4.16 7.65
CA ARG A 49 -5.36 -4.85 8.92
C ARG A 49 -3.94 -5.39 9.03
N ASP A 50 -3.49 -6.17 8.03
CA ASP A 50 -2.23 -6.90 8.14
C ASP A 50 -1.01 -6.00 7.99
N ASN A 51 -1.07 -5.02 7.09
CA ASN A 51 0.04 -4.09 6.89
C ASN A 51 0.17 -3.04 7.98
N TRP A 52 -0.95 -2.53 8.53
CA TRP A 52 -0.94 -1.31 9.33
C TRP A 52 -1.39 -1.50 10.77
N VAL A 53 -2.42 -2.33 11.02
CA VAL A 53 -2.91 -2.58 12.38
C VAL A 53 -2.05 -3.61 13.09
N ASN A 54 -1.90 -4.80 12.52
CA ASN A 54 -1.17 -5.92 13.12
C ASN A 54 0.33 -5.63 13.31
N THR A 55 0.88 -4.73 12.52
CA THR A 55 2.28 -4.29 12.60
C THR A 55 2.51 -3.11 13.54
N GLY A 56 1.43 -2.51 14.07
CA GLY A 56 1.46 -1.44 15.05
C GLY A 56 1.59 -0.03 14.49
N TRP A 57 1.48 0.17 13.18
CA TRP A 57 1.52 1.50 12.56
C TRP A 57 0.37 2.39 13.00
N VAL A 58 -0.88 1.89 12.94
CA VAL A 58 -2.05 2.65 13.38
C VAL A 58 -1.86 3.16 14.81
N ARG A 59 -1.46 2.26 15.72
CA ARG A 59 -1.19 2.62 17.11
C ARG A 59 -0.12 3.71 17.25
N ASP A 60 0.99 3.58 16.52
CA ASP A 60 2.13 4.48 16.67
C ASP A 60 1.81 5.86 16.03
N LEU A 61 1.12 5.89 14.89
CA LEU A 61 0.65 7.12 14.23
C LEU A 61 -0.39 7.87 15.07
N THR A 62 -1.41 7.18 15.58
CA THR A 62 -2.44 7.82 16.40
C THR A 62 -1.89 8.36 17.72
N ARG A 63 -0.92 7.65 18.33
CA ARG A 63 -0.21 8.17 19.52
C ARG A 63 0.65 9.39 19.22
N ALA A 64 1.12 9.53 18.00
CA ALA A 64 1.86 10.69 17.53
C ALA A 64 0.94 11.86 17.12
N GLY A 65 -0.39 11.71 17.26
CA GLY A 65 -1.36 12.78 17.00
C GLY A 65 -1.84 12.85 15.55
N TYR A 66 -1.68 11.76 14.76
CA TYR A 66 -2.21 11.68 13.40
C TYR A 66 -3.57 10.99 13.37
N ARG A 67 -4.44 11.48 12.49
CA ARG A 67 -5.57 10.69 11.96
C ARG A 67 -5.03 9.69 10.94
N VAL A 68 -5.46 8.44 11.03
CA VAL A 68 -5.06 7.40 10.07
C VAL A 68 -6.26 7.03 9.21
N LEU A 69 -6.11 7.17 7.90
CA LEU A 69 -7.05 6.72 6.89
C LEU A 69 -6.46 5.48 6.19
N GLY A 70 -6.86 4.30 6.64
CA GLY A 70 -6.47 3.03 6.05
C GLY A 70 -7.37 2.65 4.88
N VAL A 71 -6.80 2.12 3.81
CA VAL A 71 -7.52 1.70 2.61
C VAL A 71 -7.23 0.24 2.32
N ASP A 72 -8.28 -0.57 2.09
CA ASP A 72 -8.14 -1.84 1.39
C ASP A 72 -8.23 -1.54 -0.12
N GLN A 73 -7.15 -1.76 -0.86
CA GLN A 73 -7.13 -1.53 -2.30
C GLN A 73 -8.11 -2.45 -3.03
N LEU A 74 -8.61 -2.04 -4.19
CA LEU A 74 -9.42 -2.90 -5.05
C LEU A 74 -8.80 -4.30 -5.19
N GLY A 75 -9.60 -5.34 -5.12
CA GLY A 75 -9.14 -6.73 -5.15
C GLY A 75 -8.72 -7.31 -3.80
N HIS A 76 -8.69 -6.52 -2.71
CA HIS A 76 -8.21 -6.94 -1.40
C HIS A 76 -9.20 -6.68 -0.26
N GLY A 77 -8.99 -7.39 0.85
CA GLY A 77 -9.65 -7.16 2.12
C GLY A 77 -11.18 -7.08 2.01
N ALA A 78 -11.78 -5.98 2.44
CA ALA A 78 -13.22 -5.75 2.35
C ALA A 78 -13.66 -4.98 1.10
N SER A 79 -12.74 -4.51 0.25
CA SER A 79 -13.06 -3.88 -1.03
C SER A 79 -13.61 -4.87 -2.06
N ASP A 80 -14.26 -4.39 -3.10
CA ASP A 80 -14.74 -5.23 -4.20
C ASP A 80 -13.60 -5.96 -4.91
N LYS A 81 -13.92 -7.12 -5.51
CA LYS A 81 -12.94 -8.07 -6.05
C LYS A 81 -13.31 -8.50 -7.47
N PRO A 82 -13.26 -7.57 -8.44
CA PRO A 82 -13.48 -7.95 -9.83
C PRO A 82 -12.46 -9.01 -10.26
N ARG A 83 -12.89 -9.91 -11.14
CA ARG A 83 -12.05 -11.00 -11.68
C ARG A 83 -11.62 -10.77 -13.13
N ASP A 84 -11.99 -9.61 -13.67
CA ASP A 84 -11.55 -9.17 -14.99
C ASP A 84 -10.24 -8.36 -14.84
N PRO A 85 -9.13 -8.77 -15.47
CA PRO A 85 -7.89 -8.00 -15.44
C PRO A 85 -8.02 -6.56 -15.97
N ALA A 86 -8.98 -6.29 -16.85
CA ALA A 86 -9.23 -4.94 -17.38
C ALA A 86 -9.71 -3.93 -16.32
N GLU A 87 -10.19 -4.43 -15.17
CA GLU A 87 -10.59 -3.60 -14.02
C GLU A 87 -9.39 -3.08 -13.21
N TYR A 88 -8.19 -3.56 -13.50
CA TYR A 88 -6.98 -3.23 -12.73
C TYR A 88 -5.92 -2.60 -13.61
N SER A 89 -5.51 -1.41 -13.25
CA SER A 89 -4.34 -0.74 -13.79
C SER A 89 -3.73 0.16 -12.72
N MET A 90 -2.53 0.66 -12.93
CA MET A 90 -1.94 1.65 -12.02
C MET A 90 -2.81 2.91 -11.96
N GLU A 91 -3.32 3.35 -13.10
CA GLU A 91 -4.20 4.51 -13.21
C GLU A 91 -5.52 4.31 -12.44
N ALA A 92 -6.15 3.14 -12.56
CA ALA A 92 -7.37 2.80 -11.82
C ALA A 92 -7.14 2.83 -10.31
N LEU A 93 -6.03 2.24 -9.82
CA LEU A 93 -5.71 2.25 -8.39
C LEU A 93 -5.41 3.66 -7.86
N VAL A 94 -4.77 4.52 -8.64
CA VAL A 94 -4.56 5.93 -8.29
C VAL A 94 -5.87 6.68 -8.23
N HIS A 95 -6.77 6.49 -9.21
CA HIS A 95 -8.08 7.13 -9.26
C HIS A 95 -8.99 6.68 -8.10
N ASP A 96 -8.91 5.41 -7.69
CA ASP A 96 -9.60 4.93 -6.49
C ASP A 96 -9.16 5.72 -5.24
N LEU A 97 -7.84 5.99 -5.08
CA LEU A 97 -7.34 6.79 -3.96
C LEU A 97 -7.75 8.26 -4.05
N GLU A 98 -7.75 8.86 -5.24
CA GLU A 98 -8.28 10.20 -5.46
C GLU A 98 -9.74 10.27 -5.01
N THR A 99 -10.57 9.32 -5.47
CA THR A 99 -11.98 9.22 -5.07
C THR A 99 -12.15 9.10 -3.55
N VAL A 100 -11.27 8.35 -2.88
CA VAL A 100 -11.26 8.26 -1.43
C VAL A 100 -10.94 9.61 -0.80
N LEU A 101 -9.91 10.32 -1.26
CA LEU A 101 -9.55 11.64 -0.74
C LEU A 101 -10.71 12.64 -0.88
N ASP A 102 -11.36 12.66 -2.03
CA ASP A 102 -12.48 13.56 -2.31
C ASP A 102 -13.70 13.28 -1.41
N ASN A 103 -14.01 12.01 -1.17
CA ASN A 103 -15.11 11.63 -0.27
C ASN A 103 -14.84 12.00 1.20
N TYR A 104 -13.56 12.02 1.60
CA TYR A 104 -13.16 12.48 2.94
C TYR A 104 -12.91 14.00 3.02
N LEU A 105 -13.14 14.74 1.92
CA LEU A 105 -12.89 16.19 1.80
C LEU A 105 -11.45 16.56 2.17
N LEU A 106 -10.49 15.74 1.78
CA LEU A 106 -9.08 15.94 2.04
C LEU A 106 -8.41 16.53 0.80
N ASP A 107 -7.98 17.77 0.87
CA ASP A 107 -7.23 18.41 -0.23
C ASP A 107 -5.86 17.75 -0.44
N SER A 108 -5.19 17.42 0.65
CA SER A 108 -3.90 16.73 0.65
C SER A 108 -3.76 15.80 1.87
N VAL A 109 -2.81 14.89 1.80
CA VAL A 109 -2.46 13.97 2.89
C VAL A 109 -0.97 13.74 2.98
N THR A 110 -0.51 13.36 4.17
CA THR A 110 0.71 12.57 4.33
C THR A 110 0.44 11.13 3.91
N TYR A 111 1.32 10.52 3.14
CA TYR A 111 1.09 9.19 2.58
C TYR A 111 2.05 8.15 3.16
N ALA A 112 1.53 6.97 3.47
CA ALA A 112 2.31 5.79 3.83
C ALA A 112 1.91 4.60 2.96
N GLY A 113 2.81 4.12 2.12
CA GLY A 113 2.57 2.98 1.24
C GLY A 113 3.59 1.87 1.43
N TYR A 114 3.17 0.63 1.20
CA TYR A 114 4.08 -0.52 1.20
C TYR A 114 3.95 -1.34 -0.08
N SER A 115 5.07 -1.70 -0.72
CA SER A 115 5.13 -2.54 -1.92
C SER A 115 4.22 -2.02 -3.03
N LEU A 116 3.13 -2.70 -3.39
CA LEU A 116 2.14 -2.20 -4.35
C LEU A 116 1.59 -0.84 -3.92
N GLY A 117 1.23 -0.66 -2.63
CA GLY A 117 0.78 0.62 -2.11
C GLY A 117 1.84 1.72 -2.21
N ALA A 118 3.13 1.38 -2.10
CA ALA A 118 4.21 2.33 -2.35
C ALA A 118 4.31 2.72 -3.83
N ARG A 119 4.07 1.78 -4.75
CA ARG A 119 4.00 2.06 -6.20
C ARG A 119 2.84 2.98 -6.56
N VAL A 120 1.66 2.69 -6.01
CA VAL A 120 0.48 3.56 -6.20
C VAL A 120 0.74 4.96 -5.62
N GLY A 121 1.37 5.05 -4.45
CA GLY A 121 1.74 6.33 -3.83
C GLY A 121 2.76 7.13 -4.63
N TRP A 122 3.76 6.47 -5.23
CA TRP A 122 4.66 7.11 -6.18
C TRP A 122 3.88 7.73 -7.34
N GLN A 123 3.00 6.94 -7.96
CA GLN A 123 2.22 7.39 -9.12
C GLN A 123 1.23 8.51 -8.75
N LEU A 124 0.58 8.41 -7.60
CA LEU A 124 -0.28 9.47 -7.08
C LEU A 124 0.49 10.79 -6.89
N ALA A 125 1.69 10.71 -6.29
CA ALA A 125 2.53 11.88 -6.06
C ALA A 125 3.05 12.52 -7.37
N VAL A 126 3.27 11.73 -8.42
CA VAL A 126 3.64 12.24 -9.76
C VAL A 126 2.44 12.88 -10.46
N GLN A 127 1.30 12.19 -10.50
CA GLN A 127 0.13 12.65 -11.26
C GLN A 127 -0.60 13.80 -10.57
N MET A 128 -0.63 13.80 -9.24
CA MET A 128 -1.39 14.73 -8.42
C MET A 128 -0.51 15.31 -7.29
N PRO A 129 0.53 16.09 -7.65
CA PRO A 129 1.53 16.53 -6.68
C PRO A 129 0.97 17.37 -5.52
N HIS A 130 -0.17 18.02 -5.73
CA HIS A 130 -0.86 18.81 -4.69
C HIS A 130 -1.64 17.94 -3.68
N ARG A 131 -1.90 16.66 -3.98
CA ARG A 131 -2.64 15.74 -3.09
C ARG A 131 -1.74 15.04 -2.06
N VAL A 132 -0.43 15.06 -2.26
CA VAL A 132 0.55 14.41 -1.38
C VAL A 132 1.53 15.44 -0.84
N GLU A 133 1.50 15.69 0.46
CA GLU A 133 2.43 16.63 1.12
C GLU A 133 3.83 16.02 1.24
N ARG A 134 3.88 14.79 1.67
CA ARG A 134 5.09 13.96 1.79
C ARG A 134 4.71 12.49 1.80
N ALA A 135 5.63 11.60 1.47
CA ALA A 135 5.34 10.18 1.44
C ALA A 135 6.42 9.32 2.09
N VAL A 136 6.00 8.23 2.71
CA VAL A 136 6.85 7.11 3.11
C VAL A 136 6.53 5.92 2.21
N LEU A 137 7.48 5.48 1.40
CA LEU A 137 7.34 4.43 0.41
C LEU A 137 8.22 3.24 0.80
N GLY A 138 7.62 2.26 1.47
CA GLY A 138 8.32 1.08 1.95
C GLY A 138 8.33 -0.06 0.93
N GLY A 139 9.48 -0.73 0.75
CA GLY A 139 9.59 -1.90 -0.12
C GLY A 139 9.13 -1.65 -1.55
N ILE A 140 9.38 -0.45 -2.06
CA ILE A 140 8.96 -0.09 -3.41
C ILE A 140 9.88 -0.76 -4.45
N PRO A 141 9.33 -1.62 -5.35
CA PRO A 141 10.10 -2.17 -6.46
C PRO A 141 10.26 -1.14 -7.57
N ASP A 142 11.40 -1.20 -8.27
CA ASP A 142 11.52 -0.71 -9.63
C ASP A 142 10.95 -1.76 -10.59
N GLY A 143 10.81 -1.43 -11.86
CA GLY A 143 10.36 -2.36 -12.87
C GLY A 143 8.90 -2.83 -12.68
N ARG A 144 8.49 -3.80 -13.49
CA ARG A 144 7.10 -4.25 -13.54
C ARG A 144 6.64 -4.85 -12.23
N PRO A 145 5.60 -4.30 -11.60
CA PRO A 145 5.03 -4.86 -10.40
C PRO A 145 4.61 -6.31 -10.65
N LEU A 146 4.87 -7.16 -9.65
CA LEU A 146 4.42 -8.56 -9.68
C LEU A 146 4.98 -9.42 -10.82
N ALA A 147 6.02 -8.95 -11.53
CA ALA A 147 6.66 -9.74 -12.60
C ALA A 147 7.16 -11.12 -12.12
N ARG A 148 7.49 -11.25 -10.84
CA ARG A 148 7.98 -12.49 -10.21
C ARG A 148 6.87 -13.49 -9.89
N LEU A 149 5.59 -13.09 -9.90
CA LEU A 149 4.46 -13.97 -9.61
C LEU A 149 4.21 -14.88 -10.82
N GLN A 150 4.18 -16.19 -10.60
CA GLN A 150 3.83 -17.18 -11.63
C GLN A 150 2.30 -17.31 -11.68
N ILE A 151 1.65 -16.43 -12.45
CA ILE A 151 0.18 -16.28 -12.49
C ILE A 151 -0.51 -17.60 -12.82
N GLU A 152 -0.01 -18.36 -13.80
CA GLU A 152 -0.60 -19.63 -14.20
C GLU A 152 -0.57 -20.67 -13.07
N GLN A 153 0.47 -20.65 -12.23
CA GLN A 153 0.51 -21.53 -11.06
C GLN A 153 -0.53 -21.11 -10.01
N VAL A 154 -0.73 -19.80 -9.78
CA VAL A 154 -1.77 -19.32 -8.86
C VAL A 154 -3.15 -19.71 -9.37
N ARG A 155 -3.40 -19.53 -10.66
CA ARG A 155 -4.68 -19.89 -11.30
C ARG A 155 -4.96 -21.38 -11.18
N ALA A 156 -4.01 -22.23 -11.57
CA ALA A 156 -4.14 -23.68 -11.45
C ALA A 156 -4.36 -24.15 -10.00
N TYR A 157 -3.70 -23.49 -9.05
CA TYR A 157 -3.93 -23.74 -7.63
C TYR A 157 -5.34 -23.33 -7.20
N ALA A 158 -5.79 -22.14 -7.56
CA ALA A 158 -7.10 -21.61 -7.16
C ALA A 158 -8.26 -22.41 -7.77
N GLU A 159 -8.13 -22.91 -8.99
CA GLU A 159 -9.19 -23.63 -9.73
C GLU A 159 -9.17 -25.13 -9.50
N HIS A 160 -7.99 -25.72 -9.31
CA HIS A 160 -7.82 -27.18 -9.33
C HIS A 160 -7.04 -27.74 -8.14
N GLY A 161 -6.51 -26.89 -7.25
CA GLY A 161 -5.67 -27.33 -6.13
C GLY A 161 -4.28 -27.81 -6.55
N THR A 162 -3.83 -27.46 -7.78
CA THR A 162 -2.50 -27.86 -8.28
C THR A 162 -1.41 -27.22 -7.43
N PRO A 163 -0.44 -27.98 -6.90
CA PRO A 163 0.62 -27.40 -6.06
C PRO A 163 1.44 -26.34 -6.79
N ILE A 164 1.82 -25.27 -6.05
CA ILE A 164 2.66 -24.19 -6.54
C ILE A 164 4.12 -24.58 -6.31
N GLU A 165 4.93 -24.58 -7.37
CA GLU A 165 6.34 -24.96 -7.31
C GLU A 165 7.25 -23.75 -7.03
N ASP A 166 6.87 -22.56 -7.51
CA ASP A 166 7.64 -21.34 -7.31
C ASP A 166 7.48 -20.79 -5.88
N ARG A 167 8.60 -20.68 -5.17
CA ARG A 167 8.61 -20.28 -3.76
C ARG A 167 8.09 -18.86 -3.53
N VAL A 168 8.37 -17.92 -4.42
CA VAL A 168 7.92 -16.53 -4.29
C VAL A 168 6.42 -16.48 -4.47
N THR A 169 5.90 -17.16 -5.48
CA THR A 169 4.47 -17.31 -5.75
C THR A 169 3.75 -17.98 -4.58
N GLN A 170 4.31 -19.07 -4.04
CA GLN A 170 3.75 -19.73 -2.85
C GLN A 170 3.66 -18.79 -1.64
N ASN A 171 4.67 -17.92 -1.42
CA ASN A 171 4.64 -16.94 -0.33
C ASN A 171 3.51 -15.93 -0.51
N TYR A 172 3.28 -15.44 -1.73
CA TYR A 172 2.17 -14.52 -2.02
C TYR A 172 0.80 -15.20 -1.85
N VAL A 173 0.65 -16.43 -2.31
CA VAL A 173 -0.60 -17.19 -2.12
C VAL A 173 -0.86 -17.44 -0.63
N THR A 174 0.16 -17.86 0.11
CA THR A 174 0.06 -18.06 1.56
C THR A 174 -0.33 -16.77 2.29
N LEU A 175 0.22 -15.63 1.86
CA LEU A 175 -0.16 -14.31 2.40
C LEU A 175 -1.63 -14.00 2.07
N ALA A 176 -2.03 -14.15 0.80
CA ALA A 176 -3.39 -13.88 0.36
C ALA A 176 -4.44 -14.71 1.11
N GLU A 177 -4.17 -16.00 1.33
CA GLU A 177 -5.08 -16.91 2.05
C GLU A 177 -5.23 -16.60 3.54
N ARG A 178 -4.22 -15.95 4.15
CA ARG A 178 -4.29 -15.50 5.56
C ARG A 178 -5.15 -14.26 5.74
N VAL A 179 -5.34 -13.48 4.70
CA VAL A 179 -6.10 -12.24 4.73
C VAL A 179 -7.58 -12.55 4.58
N ALA A 180 -8.35 -12.31 5.63
CA ALA A 180 -9.79 -12.48 5.58
C ALA A 180 -10.39 -11.59 4.47
N GLY A 181 -11.20 -12.20 3.61
CA GLY A 181 -11.86 -11.52 2.51
C GLY A 181 -11.07 -11.46 1.20
N ASN A 182 -9.80 -11.87 1.14
CA ASN A 182 -9.10 -12.00 -0.13
C ASN A 182 -9.62 -13.20 -0.95
N GLU A 183 -9.63 -13.04 -2.27
CA GLU A 183 -9.99 -14.05 -3.25
C GLU A 183 -8.84 -14.23 -4.24
N LEU A 184 -8.30 -15.45 -4.35
CA LEU A 184 -7.13 -15.71 -5.20
C LEU A 184 -7.33 -15.33 -6.67
N LEU A 185 -8.54 -15.55 -7.23
CA LEU A 185 -8.82 -15.17 -8.63
C LEU A 185 -8.86 -13.66 -8.85
N ALA A 186 -9.27 -12.87 -7.86
CA ALA A 186 -9.16 -11.42 -7.94
C ALA A 186 -7.70 -10.95 -7.82
N ILE A 187 -6.91 -11.61 -6.96
CA ILE A 187 -5.47 -11.38 -6.84
C ILE A 187 -4.74 -11.70 -8.16
N VAL A 188 -5.14 -12.78 -8.85
CA VAL A 188 -4.65 -13.11 -10.19
C VAL A 188 -5.01 -12.02 -11.19
N ALA A 189 -6.28 -11.63 -11.25
CA ALA A 189 -6.76 -10.60 -12.17
C ALA A 189 -6.01 -9.26 -11.97
N LEU A 190 -5.80 -8.84 -10.72
CA LEU A 190 -4.99 -7.67 -10.42
C LEU A 190 -3.56 -7.80 -10.93
N ALA A 191 -2.91 -8.96 -10.68
CA ALA A 191 -1.55 -9.18 -11.14
C ALA A 191 -1.45 -9.17 -12.68
N GLU A 192 -2.45 -9.67 -13.38
CA GLU A 192 -2.54 -9.60 -14.85
C GLU A 192 -2.75 -8.15 -15.32
N GLY A 193 -3.73 -7.43 -14.75
CA GLY A 193 -4.03 -6.05 -15.10
C GLY A 193 -2.82 -5.12 -14.91
N MET A 194 -2.07 -5.30 -13.82
CA MET A 194 -0.85 -4.54 -13.56
C MET A 194 0.31 -4.84 -14.52
N ARG A 195 0.23 -5.91 -15.31
CA ARG A 195 1.21 -6.24 -16.37
C ARG A 195 0.81 -5.68 -17.73
N ILE A 196 -0.45 -5.25 -17.87
CA ILE A 196 -0.98 -4.61 -19.06
C ILE A 196 -0.74 -3.11 -18.89
N GLY A 197 0.13 -2.53 -19.69
CA GLY A 197 0.43 -1.10 -19.62
C GLY A 197 1.77 -0.79 -18.95
N ASP A 198 2.02 0.51 -18.80
CA ASP A 198 3.25 1.05 -18.24
C ASP A 198 3.04 1.34 -16.74
N ALA A 199 3.42 0.40 -15.91
CA ALA A 199 3.30 0.50 -14.45
C ALA A 199 4.65 0.71 -13.76
N ASP A 200 5.73 0.89 -14.52
CA ASP A 200 7.07 1.12 -13.98
C ASP A 200 7.23 2.57 -13.51
N PRO A 201 8.03 2.85 -12.46
CA PRO A 201 8.33 4.23 -12.09
C PRO A 201 9.09 4.92 -13.20
N ASP A 202 8.59 6.07 -13.64
CA ASP A 202 9.36 6.93 -14.53
C ASP A 202 10.36 7.76 -13.70
N VAL A 203 11.61 7.29 -13.65
CA VAL A 203 12.69 7.99 -12.95
C VAL A 203 13.15 9.30 -13.62
N THR A 204 12.67 9.57 -14.84
CA THR A 204 12.94 10.84 -15.54
C THR A 204 11.95 11.94 -15.11
N HIS A 205 10.81 11.55 -14.55
CA HIS A 205 9.79 12.45 -14.00
C HIS A 205 9.38 11.98 -12.59
N PRO A 206 10.33 12.00 -11.62
CA PRO A 206 10.05 11.55 -10.27
C PRO A 206 9.12 12.52 -9.52
N PRO A 207 8.50 12.08 -8.43
CA PRO A 207 7.77 12.96 -7.51
C PRO A 207 8.69 14.08 -6.99
N VAL A 208 8.12 15.25 -6.76
CA VAL A 208 8.86 16.44 -6.28
C VAL A 208 8.71 16.66 -4.76
N GLN A 209 7.79 15.94 -4.12
CA GLN A 209 7.54 16.03 -2.70
C GLN A 209 8.66 15.33 -1.90
N PRO A 210 8.84 15.68 -0.60
CA PRO A 210 9.72 14.92 0.28
C PRO A 210 9.28 13.45 0.37
N ILE A 211 10.19 12.52 0.09
CA ILE A 211 9.90 11.07 0.14
C ILE A 211 10.97 10.33 0.96
N LEU A 212 10.51 9.56 1.94
CA LEU A 212 11.32 8.57 2.62
C LEU A 212 11.09 7.19 1.98
N PHE A 213 12.11 6.65 1.35
CA PHE A 213 12.15 5.26 0.90
C PHE A 213 12.70 4.37 2.01
N ALA A 214 12.05 3.22 2.26
CA ALA A 214 12.51 2.30 3.28
C ALA A 214 12.45 0.84 2.79
N THR A 215 13.58 0.12 2.83
CA THR A 215 13.65 -1.26 2.33
C THR A 215 14.55 -2.10 3.21
N GLY A 216 14.18 -3.38 3.38
CA GLY A 216 14.94 -4.33 4.18
C GLY A 216 16.30 -4.67 3.60
N SER A 217 17.31 -4.84 4.46
CA SER A 217 18.66 -5.27 4.02
C SER A 217 18.68 -6.62 3.32
N ASP A 218 17.71 -7.48 3.65
CA ASP A 218 17.58 -8.83 3.11
C ASP A 218 16.50 -8.90 2.01
N ASP A 219 15.99 -7.74 1.55
CA ASP A 219 15.04 -7.68 0.46
C ASP A 219 15.75 -7.67 -0.90
N ALA A 220 15.29 -8.49 -1.82
CA ALA A 220 15.88 -8.60 -3.16
C ALA A 220 15.78 -7.31 -4.00
N ILE A 221 14.92 -6.36 -3.58
CA ILE A 221 14.73 -5.07 -4.27
C ILE A 221 15.49 -3.91 -3.59
N LEU A 222 16.36 -4.19 -2.62
CA LEU A 222 17.07 -3.17 -1.83
C LEU A 222 17.76 -2.14 -2.71
N GLU A 223 18.56 -2.60 -3.68
CA GLU A 223 19.35 -1.72 -4.54
C GLU A 223 18.45 -0.88 -5.46
N GLN A 224 17.41 -1.47 -5.98
CA GLN A 224 16.41 -0.79 -6.80
C GLN A 224 15.71 0.33 -6.04
N SER A 225 15.29 0.08 -4.79
CA SER A 225 14.70 1.11 -3.94
C SER A 225 15.67 2.25 -3.63
N ARG A 226 16.99 1.95 -3.49
CA ARG A 226 18.03 2.98 -3.33
C ARG A 226 18.17 3.84 -4.56
N GLN A 227 18.12 3.23 -5.76
CA GLN A 227 18.19 3.94 -7.03
C GLN A 227 16.99 4.87 -7.21
N LEU A 228 15.77 4.43 -6.85
CA LEU A 228 14.60 5.30 -6.86
C LEU A 228 14.75 6.49 -5.89
N ALA A 229 15.27 6.25 -4.70
CA ALA A 229 15.53 7.32 -3.75
C ALA A 229 16.56 8.32 -4.27
N ALA A 230 17.63 7.85 -4.90
CA ALA A 230 18.66 8.70 -5.50
C ALA A 230 18.17 9.51 -6.72
N ALA A 231 17.17 8.98 -7.46
CA ALA A 231 16.56 9.65 -8.60
C ALA A 231 15.51 10.69 -8.18
N THR A 232 15.03 10.66 -6.93
CA THR A 232 14.00 11.57 -6.42
C THR A 232 14.65 12.81 -5.84
N PRO A 233 14.29 14.04 -6.27
CA PRO A 233 14.96 15.28 -5.85
C PRO A 233 15.00 15.49 -4.34
N ASP A 234 13.92 15.22 -3.62
CA ASP A 234 13.83 15.27 -2.15
C ASP A 234 13.61 13.85 -1.58
N GLY A 235 14.40 12.92 -2.10
CA GLY A 235 14.37 11.51 -1.71
C GLY A 235 15.40 11.22 -0.61
N THR A 236 14.97 10.54 0.45
CA THR A 236 15.84 9.99 1.49
C THR A 236 15.67 8.48 1.56
N PHE A 237 16.70 7.76 2.03
CA PHE A 237 16.67 6.30 2.09
C PHE A 237 16.95 5.79 3.51
N LEU A 238 16.10 4.87 3.98
CA LEU A 238 16.24 4.16 5.26
C LEU A 238 16.38 2.66 5.00
N GLU A 239 17.55 2.10 5.28
CA GLU A 239 17.73 0.66 5.30
C GLU A 239 17.17 0.05 6.59
N LEU A 240 16.44 -1.06 6.46
CA LEU A 240 15.85 -1.78 7.59
C LEU A 240 16.65 -3.06 7.88
N PRO A 241 17.54 -3.06 8.88
CA PRO A 241 18.47 -4.16 9.13
C PRO A 241 17.75 -5.48 9.39
N GLY A 242 18.18 -6.58 8.74
CA GLY A 242 17.67 -7.93 8.90
C GLY A 242 16.21 -8.10 8.50
N ARG A 243 15.68 -7.21 7.65
CA ARG A 243 14.31 -7.29 7.15
C ARG A 243 14.28 -7.70 5.68
N HIS A 244 13.33 -8.56 5.35
CA HIS A 244 12.98 -8.93 3.99
C HIS A 244 11.57 -8.41 3.65
N HIS A 245 11.15 -8.52 2.40
CA HIS A 245 9.91 -7.93 1.88
C HIS A 245 8.66 -8.18 2.74
N PHE A 246 8.49 -9.42 3.24
CA PHE A 246 7.26 -9.81 3.96
C PHE A 246 7.26 -9.46 5.46
N ASN A 247 8.40 -9.06 6.05
CA ASN A 247 8.47 -8.74 7.48
C ASN A 247 8.88 -7.28 7.77
N ALA A 248 9.26 -6.52 6.75
CA ALA A 248 9.66 -5.13 6.88
C ALA A 248 8.54 -4.22 7.44
N PRO A 249 7.24 -4.38 7.12
CA PRO A 249 6.17 -3.57 7.73
C PRO A 249 6.15 -3.66 9.26
N GLY A 250 6.53 -4.80 9.84
CA GLY A 250 6.65 -5.01 11.29
C GLY A 250 7.90 -4.39 11.93
N SER A 251 8.79 -3.75 11.17
CA SER A 251 10.01 -3.15 11.69
C SER A 251 9.73 -1.94 12.58
N ARG A 252 10.27 -1.95 13.80
CA ARG A 252 10.22 -0.77 14.67
C ARG A 252 11.05 0.39 14.09
N VAL A 253 12.21 0.08 13.50
CA VAL A 253 13.07 1.07 12.84
C VAL A 253 12.30 1.79 11.72
N PHE A 254 11.52 1.04 10.93
CA PHE A 254 10.70 1.63 9.87
C PHE A 254 9.66 2.60 10.43
N ARG A 255 8.86 2.18 11.42
CA ARG A 255 7.83 3.04 12.01
C ARG A 255 8.43 4.29 12.67
N GLN A 256 9.54 4.14 13.39
CA GLN A 256 10.22 5.28 14.02
C GLN A 256 10.77 6.27 12.99
N GLY A 257 11.48 5.78 11.96
CA GLY A 257 11.98 6.63 10.89
C GLY A 257 10.86 7.35 10.13
N ALA A 258 9.73 6.68 9.91
CA ALA A 258 8.56 7.31 9.29
C ALA A 258 7.97 8.42 10.18
N LEU A 259 7.82 8.20 11.48
CA LEU A 259 7.32 9.22 12.41
C LEU A 259 8.26 10.43 12.51
N GLU A 260 9.56 10.20 12.54
CA GLU A 260 10.57 11.28 12.51
C GLU A 260 10.45 12.07 11.21
N PHE A 261 10.31 11.39 10.07
CA PHE A 261 10.16 12.04 8.77
C PHE A 261 8.85 12.83 8.67
N PHE A 262 7.73 12.29 9.15
CA PHE A 262 6.44 13.00 9.16
C PHE A 262 6.43 14.22 10.06
N GLY A 263 7.17 14.18 11.18
CA GLY A 263 7.29 15.30 12.12
C GLY A 263 8.21 16.44 11.66
N GLN A 264 8.97 16.28 10.59
CA GLN A 264 9.81 17.33 10.03
C GLN A 264 8.92 18.44 9.45
N ARG A 265 9.14 19.67 9.87
CA ARG A 265 8.47 20.83 9.25
C ARG A 265 9.10 21.10 7.89
N ALA A 266 8.27 21.36 6.88
CA ALA A 266 8.72 21.82 5.57
C ALA A 266 9.39 23.19 5.66
#